data_9112845f34ebfd2d6e1fc2c0a0c50f8f
#
_entry.id   9112845f34ebfd2d6e1fc2c0a0c50f8f
#
_cell.length_a   1.000
_cell.length_b   1.000
_cell.length_c   1.000
_cell.angle_alpha   90.00
_cell.angle_beta   90.00
_cell.angle_gamma   90.00
#
_symmetry.space_group_name_H-M   'P 1'
#
loop_
_entity.id
_entity.type
_entity.pdbx_description
1 polymer ?
#
loop_
_entity_poly.entity_id
_entity_poly.type
_entity_poly.pdbx_seq_one_letter_code
_entity_poly.pdbx_strand_id
1 'polypeptide(L)'
;MSTHVLGGIATQTFVFPRVTTERRRAITRRWCERLLELMNIESRVHGTIDARRGNLLIVANHISWLDIFVLNAQHASLFVAKSELADWPVAGRLIRGAGTLFIERARRRDTERVNRSAADALKAGDAIVVFPEGTTTDGSTVLKFHGSLLQPVVDAEGHVLPVAIRYHDGAGTRSLAPEYAGDTSFATSFWRVCGERRLAVDLFAGPVIAAGTAHRRELARAAEDAIRTALAGRDGATAPGTRGDPAA
;
A
#
# COMPACT_ATOMS: atom_id res chain seq x y z
N MET A 1 -8.68 -14.38 14.06
CA MET A 1 -7.74 -14.23 12.94
C MET A 1 -7.81 -15.38 11.93
N SER A 2 -7.54 -16.64 12.32
CA SER A 2 -7.52 -17.77 11.37
C SER A 2 -8.84 -17.94 10.59
N THR A 3 -9.98 -17.82 11.25
CA THR A 3 -11.31 -17.89 10.60
C THR A 3 -11.52 -16.78 9.56
N HIS A 4 -11.02 -15.59 9.81
CA HIS A 4 -11.09 -14.45 8.89
C HIS A 4 -10.26 -14.72 7.62
N VAL A 5 -9.06 -15.25 7.77
CA VAL A 5 -8.18 -15.63 6.65
C VAL A 5 -8.80 -16.74 5.81
N LEU A 6 -9.30 -17.80 6.44
CA LEU A 6 -9.98 -18.89 5.74
C LEU A 6 -11.24 -18.41 5.03
N GLY A 7 -12.02 -17.51 5.64
CA GLY A 7 -13.17 -16.85 5.03
C GLY A 7 -12.78 -16.04 3.80
N GLY A 8 -11.64 -15.33 3.83
CA GLY A 8 -11.08 -14.60 2.68
C GLY A 8 -10.77 -15.54 1.51
N ILE A 9 -10.07 -16.65 1.78
CA ILE A 9 -9.76 -17.67 0.75
C ILE A 9 -11.04 -18.27 0.16
N ALA A 10 -12.01 -18.63 1.00
CA ALA A 10 -13.29 -19.15 0.53
C ALA A 10 -14.03 -18.12 -0.35
N THR A 11 -14.03 -16.85 0.06
CA THR A 11 -14.65 -15.77 -0.70
C THR A 11 -13.98 -15.60 -2.07
N GLN A 12 -12.65 -15.62 -2.14
CA GLN A 12 -11.92 -15.54 -3.41
C GLN A 12 -12.22 -16.73 -4.31
N THR A 13 -12.33 -17.94 -3.75
CA THR A 13 -12.56 -19.16 -4.52
C THR A 13 -14.00 -19.27 -5.03
N PHE A 14 -14.98 -18.96 -4.18
CA PHE A 14 -16.38 -19.26 -4.48
C PHE A 14 -17.22 -18.04 -4.85
N VAL A 15 -16.89 -16.84 -4.32
CA VAL A 15 -17.68 -15.62 -4.55
C VAL A 15 -17.11 -14.79 -5.70
N PHE A 16 -15.79 -14.56 -5.73
CA PHE A 16 -15.18 -13.68 -6.74
C PHE A 16 -15.49 -14.07 -8.19
N PRO A 17 -15.52 -15.37 -8.60
CA PRO A 17 -15.85 -15.72 -9.96
C PRO A 17 -17.28 -15.32 -10.39
N ARG A 18 -18.16 -15.08 -9.42
CA ARG A 18 -19.60 -14.86 -9.62
C ARG A 18 -20.05 -13.41 -9.46
N VAL A 19 -19.12 -12.50 -9.11
CA VAL A 19 -19.46 -11.10 -8.86
C VAL A 19 -18.67 -10.16 -9.75
N THR A 20 -19.18 -8.94 -9.92
CA THR A 20 -18.52 -7.88 -10.70
C THR A 20 -17.23 -7.42 -10.05
N THR A 21 -16.35 -6.77 -10.82
CA THR A 21 -15.09 -6.19 -10.33
C THR A 21 -15.34 -5.18 -9.21
N GLU A 22 -16.35 -4.34 -9.32
CA GLU A 22 -16.74 -3.39 -8.27
C GLU A 22 -17.12 -4.10 -6.96
N ARG A 23 -17.86 -5.19 -7.05
CA ARG A 23 -18.24 -5.97 -5.89
C ARG A 23 -17.03 -6.65 -5.25
N ARG A 24 -16.09 -7.18 -6.07
CA ARG A 24 -14.81 -7.73 -5.57
C ARG A 24 -14.03 -6.67 -4.80
N ARG A 25 -13.90 -5.45 -5.36
CA ARG A 25 -13.23 -4.33 -4.70
C ARG A 25 -13.88 -3.99 -3.35
N ALA A 26 -15.21 -3.88 -3.31
CA ALA A 26 -15.93 -3.61 -2.07
C ALA A 26 -15.71 -4.70 -1.01
N ILE A 27 -15.70 -5.98 -1.41
CA ILE A 27 -15.43 -7.11 -0.52
C ILE A 27 -13.98 -7.06 -0.02
N THR A 28 -13.01 -6.84 -0.91
CA THR A 28 -11.58 -6.74 -0.55
C THR A 28 -11.34 -5.63 0.46
N ARG A 29 -11.90 -4.43 0.21
CA ARG A 29 -11.79 -3.31 1.13
C ARG A 29 -12.31 -3.66 2.52
N ARG A 30 -13.55 -4.15 2.62
CA ARG A 30 -14.15 -4.55 3.90
C ARG A 30 -13.38 -5.65 4.62
N TRP A 31 -12.82 -6.59 3.84
CA TRP A 31 -11.99 -7.66 4.40
C TRP A 31 -10.69 -7.08 5.00
N CYS A 32 -10.04 -6.12 4.33
CA CYS A 32 -8.86 -5.45 4.85
C CYS A 32 -9.19 -4.57 6.07
N GLU A 33 -10.28 -3.78 6.02
CA GLU A 33 -10.78 -3.01 7.17
C GLU A 33 -10.94 -3.93 8.40
N ARG A 34 -11.63 -5.06 8.23
CA ARG A 34 -11.85 -6.02 9.31
C ARG A 34 -10.56 -6.70 9.79
N LEU A 35 -9.60 -6.93 8.91
CA LEU A 35 -8.29 -7.47 9.30
C LEU A 35 -7.55 -6.49 10.22
N LEU A 36 -7.51 -5.20 9.87
CA LEU A 36 -6.86 -4.17 10.69
C LEU A 36 -7.55 -4.04 12.05
N GLU A 37 -8.88 -4.06 12.11
CA GLU A 37 -9.63 -4.08 13.36
C GLU A 37 -9.28 -5.29 14.24
N LEU A 38 -9.23 -6.49 13.66
CA LEU A 38 -8.87 -7.73 14.37
C LEU A 38 -7.42 -7.73 14.90
N MET A 39 -6.56 -6.94 14.28
CA MET A 39 -5.16 -6.73 14.70
C MET A 39 -5.01 -5.51 15.63
N ASN A 40 -6.10 -4.83 15.99
CA ASN A 40 -6.12 -3.61 16.77
C ASN A 40 -5.22 -2.50 16.16
N ILE A 41 -5.27 -2.36 14.82
CA ILE A 41 -4.52 -1.35 14.07
C ILE A 41 -5.47 -0.23 13.68
N GLU A 42 -5.19 0.98 14.17
CA GLU A 42 -5.91 2.20 13.79
C GLU A 42 -5.31 2.79 12.51
N SER A 43 -6.13 2.98 11.46
CA SER A 43 -5.70 3.59 10.20
C SER A 43 -6.33 4.96 10.04
N ARG A 44 -5.51 5.98 9.78
CA ARG A 44 -5.92 7.36 9.55
C ARG A 44 -5.44 7.85 8.20
N VAL A 45 -6.32 8.55 7.47
CA VAL A 45 -5.99 9.17 6.18
C VAL A 45 -5.98 10.68 6.33
N HIS A 46 -4.88 11.29 5.96
CA HIS A 46 -4.71 12.73 5.86
C HIS A 46 -4.71 13.12 4.37
N GLY A 47 -5.69 13.91 3.97
CA GLY A 47 -5.98 14.20 2.56
C GLY A 47 -7.00 13.23 1.95
N THR A 48 -6.95 13.03 0.64
CA THR A 48 -7.96 12.23 -0.08
C THR A 48 -7.28 11.22 -1.00
N ILE A 49 -7.62 9.95 -0.83
CA ILE A 49 -7.29 8.87 -1.78
C ILE A 49 -8.52 8.66 -2.66
N ASP A 50 -8.68 9.49 -3.70
CA ASP A 50 -9.81 9.40 -4.63
C ASP A 50 -9.39 8.73 -5.94
N ALA A 51 -9.56 7.43 -6.00
CA ALA A 51 -9.28 6.64 -7.19
C ALA A 51 -10.44 6.59 -8.20
N ARG A 52 -11.55 7.33 -7.95
CA ARG A 52 -12.64 7.47 -8.94
C ARG A 52 -12.23 8.24 -10.17
N ARG A 53 -11.07 8.90 -10.14
CA ARG A 53 -10.49 9.59 -11.31
C ARG A 53 -10.15 8.64 -12.46
N GLY A 54 -10.01 7.33 -12.19
CA GLY A 54 -9.45 6.40 -13.15
C GLY A 54 -7.96 6.62 -13.43
N ASN A 55 -7.30 5.69 -14.08
CA ASN A 55 -5.88 5.78 -14.49
C ASN A 55 -4.95 6.22 -13.35
N LEU A 56 -5.20 5.76 -12.09
CA LEU A 56 -4.49 6.23 -10.92
C LEU A 56 -3.40 5.24 -10.49
N LEU A 57 -2.15 5.68 -10.51
CA LEU A 57 -1.02 5.00 -9.91
C LEU A 57 -0.75 5.58 -8.53
N ILE A 58 -1.04 4.83 -7.48
CA ILE A 58 -0.68 5.17 -6.11
C ILE A 58 0.78 4.76 -5.90
N VAL A 59 1.60 5.69 -5.49
CA VAL A 59 3.03 5.50 -5.23
C VAL A 59 3.27 5.71 -3.74
N ALA A 60 3.81 4.72 -3.04
CA ALA A 60 4.02 4.80 -1.60
C ALA A 60 5.43 4.34 -1.20
N ASN A 61 5.92 4.82 -0.04
CA ASN A 61 7.07 4.21 0.64
C ASN A 61 6.67 2.84 1.21
N HIS A 62 7.65 1.99 1.49
CA HIS A 62 7.40 0.60 1.86
C HIS A 62 8.09 0.22 3.18
N ILE A 63 7.32 -0.14 4.18
CA ILE A 63 7.80 -0.46 5.52
C ILE A 63 7.47 -1.91 5.88
N SER A 64 6.29 -2.38 5.47
CA SER A 64 5.72 -3.62 5.98
C SER A 64 4.88 -4.36 4.95
N TRP A 65 4.72 -5.66 5.18
CA TRP A 65 3.66 -6.44 4.53
C TRP A 65 2.25 -5.90 4.83
N LEU A 66 2.08 -5.15 5.93
CA LEU A 66 0.82 -4.50 6.30
C LEU A 66 0.41 -3.39 5.32
N ASP A 67 1.35 -2.74 4.65
CA ASP A 67 1.08 -1.61 3.74
C ASP A 67 0.03 -1.95 2.69
N ILE A 68 0.05 -3.21 2.21
CA ILE A 68 -0.92 -3.71 1.23
C ILE A 68 -2.34 -3.69 1.79
N PHE A 69 -2.52 -4.14 3.03
CA PHE A 69 -3.83 -4.20 3.68
C PHE A 69 -4.32 -2.82 4.09
N VAL A 70 -3.41 -1.97 4.58
CA VAL A 70 -3.71 -0.59 4.96
C VAL A 70 -4.19 0.21 3.75
N LEU A 71 -3.50 0.14 2.63
CA LEU A 71 -3.90 0.82 1.39
C LEU A 71 -5.19 0.25 0.81
N ASN A 72 -5.36 -1.08 0.81
CA ASN A 72 -6.59 -1.73 0.34
C ASN A 72 -7.81 -1.45 1.23
N ALA A 73 -7.63 -1.18 2.51
CA ALA A 73 -8.70 -0.74 3.40
C ALA A 73 -9.23 0.65 3.02
N GLN A 74 -8.39 1.50 2.42
CA GLN A 74 -8.82 2.81 1.93
C GLN A 74 -9.39 2.71 0.51
N HIS A 75 -8.67 2.06 -0.37
CA HIS A 75 -9.09 1.83 -1.74
C HIS A 75 -8.56 0.48 -2.25
N ALA A 76 -9.47 -0.42 -2.63
CA ALA A 76 -9.10 -1.70 -3.22
C ALA A 76 -8.45 -1.50 -4.58
N SER A 77 -7.13 -1.67 -4.61
CA SER A 77 -6.26 -1.45 -5.75
C SER A 77 -5.57 -2.75 -6.18
N LEU A 78 -5.06 -2.79 -7.39
CA LEU A 78 -4.13 -3.81 -7.82
C LEU A 78 -2.72 -3.48 -7.30
N PHE A 79 -1.91 -4.48 -7.04
CA PHE A 79 -0.53 -4.31 -6.58
C PHE A 79 0.45 -4.90 -7.57
N VAL A 80 1.66 -4.33 -7.63
CA VAL A 80 2.80 -4.96 -8.30
C VAL A 80 3.71 -5.55 -7.23
N ALA A 81 3.89 -6.86 -7.24
CA ALA A 81 4.66 -7.58 -6.23
C ALA A 81 5.69 -8.52 -6.87
N LYS A 82 6.72 -8.90 -6.12
CA LYS A 82 7.70 -9.90 -6.55
C LYS A 82 7.04 -11.26 -6.76
N SER A 83 7.47 -12.01 -7.79
CA SER A 83 6.93 -13.34 -8.12
C SER A 83 7.05 -14.34 -6.98
N GLU A 84 8.10 -14.25 -6.17
CA GLU A 84 8.35 -15.16 -5.05
C GLU A 84 7.24 -15.10 -3.99
N LEU A 85 6.56 -13.97 -3.84
CA LEU A 85 5.42 -13.83 -2.92
C LEU A 85 4.21 -14.66 -3.36
N ALA A 86 4.13 -15.00 -4.63
CA ALA A 86 3.07 -15.86 -5.14
C ALA A 86 3.11 -17.28 -4.55
N ASP A 87 4.29 -17.76 -4.18
CA ASP A 87 4.51 -19.12 -3.68
C ASP A 87 4.39 -19.23 -2.15
N TRP A 88 4.14 -18.10 -1.47
CA TRP A 88 3.95 -18.13 -0.03
C TRP A 88 2.66 -18.89 0.35
N PRO A 89 2.74 -19.82 1.31
CA PRO A 89 1.58 -20.53 1.80
C PRO A 89 0.53 -19.52 2.31
N VAL A 90 -0.74 -19.72 1.97
CA VAL A 90 -1.87 -18.86 2.38
C VAL A 90 -1.79 -17.43 1.84
N ALA A 91 -0.72 -16.69 2.15
CA ALA A 91 -0.54 -15.29 1.70
C ALA A 91 -0.50 -15.17 0.17
N GLY A 92 0.21 -16.06 -0.52
CA GLY A 92 0.26 -16.09 -1.98
C GLY A 92 -1.11 -16.23 -2.64
N ARG A 93 -2.00 -17.06 -2.04
CA ARG A 93 -3.39 -17.18 -2.51
C ARG A 93 -4.18 -15.88 -2.33
N LEU A 94 -4.10 -15.26 -1.16
CA LEU A 94 -4.79 -14.00 -0.88
C LEU A 94 -4.29 -12.87 -1.78
N ILE A 95 -2.98 -12.77 -1.98
CA ILE A 95 -2.35 -11.77 -2.84
C ILE A 95 -2.76 -11.95 -4.30
N ARG A 96 -2.75 -13.20 -4.82
CA ARG A 96 -3.26 -13.50 -6.18
C ARG A 96 -4.73 -13.14 -6.34
N GLY A 97 -5.56 -13.53 -5.37
CA GLY A 97 -6.99 -13.27 -5.40
C GLY A 97 -7.34 -11.78 -5.31
N ALA A 98 -6.45 -10.97 -4.76
CA ALA A 98 -6.57 -9.50 -4.77
C ALA A 98 -6.22 -8.85 -6.12
N GLY A 99 -5.85 -9.63 -7.15
CA GLY A 99 -5.52 -9.11 -8.48
C GLY A 99 -4.10 -8.59 -8.62
N THR A 100 -3.16 -9.07 -7.79
CA THR A 100 -1.76 -8.63 -7.83
C THR A 100 -1.06 -9.04 -9.12
N LEU A 101 -0.34 -8.11 -9.73
CA LEU A 101 0.54 -8.32 -10.87
C LEU A 101 1.92 -8.75 -10.37
N PHE A 102 2.31 -9.99 -10.64
CA PHE A 102 3.59 -10.52 -10.20
C PHE A 102 4.69 -10.25 -11.23
N ILE A 103 5.84 -9.79 -10.75
CA ILE A 103 7.00 -9.42 -11.56
C ILE A 103 8.26 -10.18 -11.14
N GLU A 104 8.94 -10.78 -12.10
CA GLU A 104 10.30 -11.30 -11.95
C GLU A 104 11.29 -10.23 -12.45
N ARG A 105 11.77 -9.39 -11.52
CA ARG A 105 12.58 -8.21 -11.86
C ARG A 105 13.90 -8.52 -12.56
N ALA A 106 14.42 -9.73 -12.38
CA ALA A 106 15.65 -10.17 -13.02
C ALA A 106 15.50 -10.32 -14.55
N ARG A 107 14.27 -10.45 -15.06
CA ARG A 107 13.99 -10.65 -16.49
C ARG A 107 13.36 -9.39 -17.10
N ARG A 108 14.11 -8.71 -17.98
CA ARG A 108 13.64 -7.50 -18.66
C ARG A 108 12.30 -7.72 -19.40
N ARG A 109 12.14 -8.86 -20.08
CA ARG A 109 10.88 -9.19 -20.78
C ARG A 109 9.69 -9.30 -19.84
N ASP A 110 9.90 -9.79 -18.63
CA ASP A 110 8.84 -9.91 -17.62
C ASP A 110 8.43 -8.52 -17.10
N THR A 111 9.42 -7.65 -16.88
CA THR A 111 9.17 -6.24 -16.52
C THR A 111 8.34 -5.53 -17.60
N GLU A 112 8.66 -5.70 -18.87
CA GLU A 112 7.92 -5.10 -19.98
C GLU A 112 6.49 -5.67 -20.09
N ARG A 113 6.30 -6.97 -19.86
CA ARG A 113 4.98 -7.62 -19.83
C ARG A 113 4.12 -7.07 -18.70
N VAL A 114 4.67 -7.00 -17.49
CA VAL A 114 3.93 -6.50 -16.31
C VAL A 114 3.60 -5.02 -16.46
N ASN A 115 4.52 -4.21 -16.97
CA ASN A 115 4.25 -2.79 -17.23
C ASN A 115 3.11 -2.61 -18.24
N ARG A 116 3.04 -3.41 -19.31
CA ARG A 116 1.91 -3.38 -20.25
C ARG A 116 0.60 -3.76 -19.57
N SER A 117 0.58 -4.89 -18.84
CA SER A 117 -0.62 -5.31 -18.10
C SER A 117 -1.08 -4.25 -17.09
N ALA A 118 -0.14 -3.56 -16.44
CA ALA A 118 -0.44 -2.47 -15.52
C ALA A 118 -1.00 -1.23 -16.27
N ALA A 119 -0.43 -0.87 -17.42
CA ALA A 119 -0.95 0.21 -18.24
C ALA A 119 -2.37 -0.08 -18.76
N ASP A 120 -2.62 -1.32 -19.19
CA ASP A 120 -3.95 -1.74 -19.64
C ASP A 120 -4.98 -1.69 -18.51
N ALA A 121 -4.60 -2.13 -17.31
CA ALA A 121 -5.45 -2.05 -16.12
C ALA A 121 -5.75 -0.59 -15.72
N LEU A 122 -4.74 0.29 -15.76
CA LEU A 122 -4.94 1.73 -15.55
C LEU A 122 -5.95 2.29 -16.55
N LYS A 123 -5.77 2.03 -17.87
CA LYS A 123 -6.69 2.48 -18.92
C LYS A 123 -8.11 1.93 -18.75
N ALA A 124 -8.25 0.75 -18.14
CA ALA A 124 -9.55 0.17 -17.80
C ALA A 124 -10.19 0.82 -16.54
N GLY A 125 -9.51 1.80 -15.92
CA GLY A 125 -10.00 2.52 -14.74
C GLY A 125 -9.66 1.85 -13.41
N ASP A 126 -8.75 0.87 -13.40
CA ASP A 126 -8.20 0.33 -12.16
C ASP A 126 -7.23 1.32 -11.50
N ALA A 127 -7.17 1.30 -10.17
CA ALA A 127 -6.08 1.91 -9.44
C ALA A 127 -4.99 0.86 -9.17
N ILE A 128 -3.74 1.25 -9.33
CA ILE A 128 -2.59 0.39 -9.07
C ILE A 128 -1.71 1.01 -8.00
N VAL A 129 -1.22 0.19 -7.08
CA VAL A 129 -0.23 0.59 -6.06
C VAL A 129 1.13 0.01 -6.43
N VAL A 130 2.14 0.85 -6.34
CA VAL A 130 3.54 0.45 -6.46
C VAL A 130 4.37 0.99 -5.29
N PHE A 131 5.36 0.21 -4.88
CA PHE A 131 6.39 0.60 -3.92
C PHE A 131 7.72 0.74 -4.66
N PRO A 132 8.05 1.94 -5.17
CA PRO A 132 9.18 2.09 -6.08
C PRO A 132 10.54 2.05 -5.39
N GLU A 133 10.61 1.97 -4.07
CA GLU A 133 11.83 1.64 -3.32
C GLU A 133 12.36 0.24 -3.67
N GLY A 134 11.46 -0.66 -4.04
CA GLY A 134 11.82 -2.03 -4.44
C GLY A 134 12.14 -2.98 -3.31
N THR A 135 12.19 -2.49 -2.09
CA THR A 135 12.36 -3.24 -0.85
C THR A 135 11.65 -2.49 0.28
N THR A 136 11.45 -3.16 1.40
CA THR A 136 10.97 -2.56 2.64
C THR A 136 12.11 -1.90 3.41
N THR A 137 11.80 -0.86 4.18
CA THR A 137 12.70 -0.15 5.09
C THR A 137 12.14 -0.16 6.52
N ASP A 138 12.87 0.40 7.46
CA ASP A 138 12.39 0.63 8.84
C ASP A 138 11.48 1.88 8.95
N GLY A 139 11.28 2.61 7.84
CA GLY A 139 10.48 3.82 7.78
C GLY A 139 11.18 5.07 8.30
N SER A 140 12.47 5.00 8.70
CA SER A 140 13.25 6.18 9.09
C SER A 140 13.66 7.02 7.89
N THR A 141 13.81 6.39 6.75
CA THR A 141 14.21 7.02 5.49
C THR A 141 13.38 6.47 4.35
N VAL A 142 13.24 7.26 3.30
CA VAL A 142 12.67 6.84 2.03
C VAL A 142 13.82 6.61 1.06
N LEU A 143 13.92 5.41 0.50
CA LEU A 143 14.94 5.08 -0.49
C LEU A 143 14.62 5.75 -1.84
N LYS A 144 15.62 5.78 -2.72
CA LYS A 144 15.45 6.31 -4.06
C LYS A 144 14.44 5.49 -4.86
N PHE A 145 13.51 6.18 -5.52
CA PHE A 145 12.46 5.56 -6.32
C PHE A 145 12.95 5.09 -7.69
N HIS A 146 12.63 3.85 -8.01
CA HIS A 146 12.89 3.25 -9.32
C HIS A 146 11.83 3.68 -10.34
N GLY A 147 12.19 4.59 -11.25
CA GLY A 147 11.27 5.12 -12.27
C GLY A 147 10.69 4.07 -13.23
N SER A 148 11.26 2.87 -13.33
CA SER A 148 10.72 1.80 -14.17
C SER A 148 9.32 1.34 -13.77
N LEU A 149 8.97 1.46 -12.48
CA LEU A 149 7.64 1.11 -11.95
C LEU A 149 6.57 2.20 -12.24
N LEU A 150 7.00 3.37 -12.72
CA LEU A 150 6.10 4.45 -13.12
C LEU A 150 5.86 4.46 -14.65
N GLN A 151 6.49 3.56 -15.43
CA GLN A 151 6.23 3.47 -16.86
C GLN A 151 4.75 3.24 -17.18
N PRO A 152 4.00 2.37 -16.45
CA PRO A 152 2.59 2.12 -16.74
C PRO A 152 1.72 3.38 -16.73
N VAL A 153 1.95 4.31 -15.80
CA VAL A 153 1.14 5.54 -15.73
C VAL A 153 1.46 6.51 -16.86
N VAL A 154 2.70 6.51 -17.35
CA VAL A 154 3.09 7.28 -18.55
C VAL A 154 2.37 6.71 -19.78
N ASP A 155 2.42 5.38 -19.97
CA ASP A 155 1.79 4.68 -21.10
C ASP A 155 0.25 4.77 -21.08
N ALA A 156 -0.31 5.00 -19.89
CA ALA A 156 -1.76 5.18 -19.71
C ALA A 156 -2.19 6.66 -19.68
N GLU A 157 -1.27 7.62 -19.84
CA GLU A 157 -1.53 9.06 -19.70
C GLU A 157 -2.30 9.39 -18.41
N GLY A 158 -1.94 8.69 -17.33
CA GLY A 158 -2.70 8.70 -16.08
C GLY A 158 -2.19 9.72 -15.06
N HIS A 159 -2.45 9.41 -13.80
CA HIS A 159 -2.14 10.27 -12.66
C HIS A 159 -1.35 9.49 -11.61
N VAL A 160 -0.41 10.15 -10.97
CA VAL A 160 0.35 9.62 -9.82
C VAL A 160 -0.20 10.25 -8.54
N LEU A 161 -0.53 9.43 -7.55
CA LEU A 161 -0.88 9.86 -6.21
C LEU A 161 0.22 9.40 -5.23
N PRO A 162 1.09 10.30 -4.76
CA PRO A 162 2.03 9.98 -3.70
C PRO A 162 1.29 9.78 -2.38
N VAL A 163 1.60 8.69 -1.67
CA VAL A 163 1.04 8.39 -0.35
C VAL A 163 2.17 8.03 0.59
N ALA A 164 2.41 8.86 1.61
CA ALA A 164 3.37 8.55 2.65
C ALA A 164 2.72 7.69 3.73
N ILE A 165 3.39 6.60 4.12
CA ILE A 165 2.96 5.66 5.16
C ILE A 165 3.86 5.85 6.37
N ARG A 166 3.26 6.01 7.57
CA ARG A 166 3.97 6.10 8.83
C ARG A 166 3.27 5.29 9.90
N TYR A 167 3.98 4.35 10.50
CA TYR A 167 3.49 3.60 11.66
C TYR A 167 3.97 4.23 12.95
N HIS A 168 3.07 4.29 13.95
CA HIS A 168 3.39 4.81 15.26
C HIS A 168 2.65 4.06 16.37
N ASP A 169 3.16 4.16 17.59
CA ASP A 169 2.55 3.63 18.80
C ASP A 169 1.43 4.54 19.33
N GLY A 170 0.86 4.17 20.47
CA GLY A 170 -0.17 4.99 21.12
C GLY A 170 0.29 6.37 21.59
N ALA A 171 1.60 6.61 21.71
CA ALA A 171 2.18 7.90 22.09
C ALA A 171 2.55 8.76 20.87
N GLY A 172 2.39 8.25 19.65
CA GLY A 172 2.76 8.93 18.42
C GLY A 172 4.22 8.76 18.01
N THR A 173 4.99 7.95 18.75
CA THR A 173 6.38 7.61 18.40
C THR A 173 6.39 6.58 17.28
N ARG A 174 7.33 6.70 16.34
CA ARG A 174 7.48 5.72 15.25
C ARG A 174 7.60 4.31 15.81
N SER A 175 6.74 3.40 15.39
CA SER A 175 6.77 2.00 15.79
C SER A 175 7.62 1.18 14.81
N LEU A 176 8.51 0.36 15.35
CA LEU A 176 9.29 -0.63 14.60
C LEU A 176 8.59 -2.01 14.55
N ALA A 177 7.44 -2.17 15.21
CA ALA A 177 6.74 -3.44 15.25
C ALA A 177 6.35 -3.95 13.84
N PRO A 178 5.86 -3.10 12.91
CA PRO A 178 5.52 -3.53 11.55
C PRO A 178 6.72 -3.75 10.65
N GLU A 179 7.91 -3.31 11.03
CA GLU A 179 9.10 -3.42 10.20
C GLU A 179 9.29 -4.83 9.64
N TYR A 180 9.48 -4.89 8.33
CA TYR A 180 9.73 -6.13 7.60
C TYR A 180 10.89 -5.91 6.63
N ALA A 181 12.08 -5.61 7.17
CA ALA A 181 13.27 -5.31 6.40
C ALA A 181 14.44 -6.23 6.80
N GLY A 182 15.43 -6.35 5.93
CA GLY A 182 16.61 -7.19 6.15
C GLY A 182 16.25 -8.66 6.36
N ASP A 183 16.77 -9.25 7.43
CA ASP A 183 16.60 -10.66 7.79
C ASP A 183 15.34 -10.92 8.64
N THR A 184 14.48 -9.92 8.82
CA THR A 184 13.24 -10.07 9.60
C THR A 184 12.29 -11.05 8.92
N SER A 185 12.00 -12.19 9.57
CA SER A 185 11.04 -13.15 9.05
C SER A 185 9.60 -12.61 9.16
N PHE A 186 8.71 -13.10 8.28
CA PHE A 186 7.28 -12.77 8.35
C PHE A 186 6.69 -13.11 9.73
N ALA A 187 7.04 -14.27 10.28
CA ALA A 187 6.56 -14.69 11.59
C ALA A 187 6.99 -13.72 12.69
N THR A 188 8.25 -13.26 12.66
CA THR A 188 8.78 -12.30 13.63
C THR A 188 8.02 -10.97 13.56
N SER A 189 7.87 -10.38 12.36
CA SER A 189 7.11 -9.15 12.16
C SER A 189 5.65 -9.32 12.57
N PHE A 190 5.01 -10.42 12.18
CA PHE A 190 3.62 -10.71 12.55
C PHE A 190 3.42 -10.76 14.07
N TRP A 191 4.28 -11.45 14.81
CA TRP A 191 4.17 -11.54 16.27
C TRP A 191 4.49 -10.22 16.97
N ARG A 192 5.43 -9.41 16.45
CA ARG A 192 5.66 -8.04 16.94
C ARG A 192 4.41 -7.18 16.81
N VAL A 193 3.77 -7.19 15.63
CA VAL A 193 2.53 -6.45 15.37
C VAL A 193 1.39 -6.92 16.30
N CYS A 194 1.22 -8.25 16.47
CA CYS A 194 0.19 -8.79 17.36
C CYS A 194 0.46 -8.48 18.84
N GLY A 195 1.71 -8.29 19.24
CA GLY A 195 2.12 -7.93 20.60
C GLY A 195 1.99 -6.45 20.91
N GLU A 196 1.82 -5.60 19.88
CA GLU A 196 1.69 -4.15 20.08
C GLU A 196 0.31 -3.82 20.66
N ARG A 197 0.32 -3.08 21.80
CA ARG A 197 -0.95 -2.73 22.48
C ARG A 197 -1.77 -1.74 21.67
N ARG A 198 -1.13 -0.87 20.93
CA ARG A 198 -1.77 0.18 20.14
C ARG A 198 -0.87 0.54 18.97
N LEU A 199 -1.16 -0.02 17.83
CA LEU A 199 -0.50 0.32 16.59
C LEU A 199 -1.41 1.21 15.76
N ALA A 200 -0.88 2.33 15.30
CA ALA A 200 -1.58 3.22 14.39
C ALA A 200 -0.76 3.42 13.11
N VAL A 201 -1.45 3.67 12.02
CA VAL A 201 -0.85 4.00 10.74
C VAL A 201 -1.51 5.25 10.17
N ASP A 202 -0.68 6.23 9.86
CA ASP A 202 -1.08 7.43 9.14
C ASP A 202 -0.71 7.30 7.66
N LEU A 203 -1.68 7.59 6.80
CA LEU A 203 -1.53 7.71 5.37
C LEU A 203 -1.65 9.19 4.98
N PHE A 204 -0.59 9.77 4.42
CA PHE A 204 -0.60 11.15 3.95
C PHE A 204 -0.68 11.17 2.43
N ALA A 205 -1.88 11.48 1.91
CA ALA A 205 -2.09 11.64 0.49
C ALA A 205 -1.57 13.01 0.03
N GLY A 206 -0.58 12.98 -0.84
CA GLY A 206 0.00 14.17 -1.45
C GLY A 206 -0.84 14.71 -2.62
N PRO A 207 -0.36 15.76 -3.29
CA PRO A 207 -1.01 16.28 -4.49
C PRO A 207 -0.95 15.26 -5.63
N VAL A 208 -2.03 15.16 -6.39
CA VAL A 208 -2.10 14.33 -7.59
C VAL A 208 -1.24 14.97 -8.67
N ILE A 209 -0.36 14.18 -9.28
CA ILE A 209 0.57 14.59 -10.34
C ILE A 209 0.08 13.98 -11.66
N ALA A 210 -0.26 14.81 -12.64
CA ALA A 210 -0.59 14.30 -13.98
C ALA A 210 0.67 13.79 -14.69
N ALA A 211 0.60 12.63 -15.33
CA ALA A 211 1.74 12.11 -16.07
C ALA A 211 2.08 12.99 -17.28
N GLY A 212 1.05 13.42 -18.04
CA GLY A 212 1.24 14.31 -19.19
C GLY A 212 2.37 13.83 -20.10
N THR A 213 3.28 14.76 -20.46
CA THR A 213 4.49 14.48 -21.25
C THR A 213 5.72 14.20 -20.38
N ALA A 214 5.57 14.13 -19.05
CA ALA A 214 6.67 13.96 -18.14
C ALA A 214 7.35 12.59 -18.30
N HIS A 215 8.67 12.57 -18.20
CA HIS A 215 9.40 11.32 -18.21
C HIS A 215 9.22 10.59 -16.86
N ARG A 216 9.12 9.26 -16.92
CA ARG A 216 8.94 8.39 -15.71
C ARG A 216 9.90 8.68 -14.56
N ARG A 217 11.14 9.17 -14.84
CA ARG A 217 12.12 9.50 -13.79
C ARG A 217 11.77 10.82 -13.09
N GLU A 218 11.15 11.75 -13.78
CA GLU A 218 10.66 13.02 -13.22
C GLU A 218 9.48 12.76 -12.31
N LEU A 219 8.53 11.94 -12.75
CA LEU A 219 7.39 11.51 -11.94
C LEU A 219 7.85 10.77 -10.67
N ALA A 220 8.83 9.87 -10.80
CA ALA A 220 9.38 9.14 -9.65
C ALA A 220 10.02 10.10 -8.64
N ARG A 221 10.80 11.09 -9.11
CA ARG A 221 11.42 12.11 -8.24
C ARG A 221 10.35 12.96 -7.58
N ALA A 222 9.38 13.48 -8.33
CA ALA A 222 8.29 14.30 -7.78
C ALA A 222 7.48 13.56 -6.71
N ALA A 223 7.17 12.26 -6.93
CA ALA A 223 6.49 11.43 -5.94
C ALA A 223 7.36 11.16 -4.71
N GLU A 224 8.67 10.89 -4.89
CA GLU A 224 9.63 10.72 -3.80
C GLU A 224 9.73 11.97 -2.94
N ASP A 225 9.88 13.15 -3.55
CA ASP A 225 9.98 14.44 -2.87
C ASP A 225 8.69 14.75 -2.08
N ALA A 226 7.52 14.47 -2.66
CA ALA A 226 6.23 14.66 -1.99
C ALA A 226 6.11 13.76 -0.73
N ILE A 227 6.52 12.48 -0.83
CA ILE A 227 6.48 11.55 0.30
C ILE A 227 7.49 11.95 1.38
N ARG A 228 8.74 12.31 1.00
CA ARG A 228 9.75 12.80 1.95
C ARG A 228 9.26 14.05 2.69
N THR A 229 8.66 14.99 1.97
CA THR A 229 8.10 16.22 2.55
C THR A 229 6.96 15.90 3.53
N ALA A 230 6.07 14.96 3.19
CA ALA A 230 4.98 14.55 4.06
C ALA A 230 5.45 13.87 5.35
N LEU A 231 6.59 13.18 5.34
CA LEU A 231 7.19 12.52 6.50
C LEU A 231 8.09 13.46 7.32
N ALA A 232 8.68 14.49 6.69
CA ALA A 232 9.58 15.42 7.35
C ALA A 232 8.90 16.13 8.53
N GLY A 233 9.60 16.22 9.67
CA GLY A 233 9.12 16.90 10.88
C GLY A 233 8.10 16.12 11.71
N ARG A 234 7.76 14.88 11.32
CA ARG A 234 6.79 14.06 12.08
C ARG A 234 7.45 13.07 13.05
N ASP A 235 8.73 12.86 12.93
CA ASP A 235 9.51 11.96 13.83
C ASP A 235 9.85 12.58 15.19
N GLY A 236 9.27 13.74 15.54
CA GLY A 236 9.47 14.42 16.82
C GLY A 236 8.26 15.18 17.34
N ALA A 237 7.17 15.22 16.61
CA ALA A 237 5.98 15.93 17.05
C ALA A 237 5.06 15.00 17.86
N THR A 238 5.10 15.10 19.18
CA THR A 238 3.98 14.71 20.04
C THR A 238 2.71 15.38 19.54
N ALA A 239 1.65 14.60 19.28
CA ALA A 239 0.35 15.12 18.92
C ALA A 239 -0.08 16.17 19.97
N PRO A 240 -0.59 17.37 19.58
CA PRO A 240 -1.18 18.28 20.54
C PRO A 240 -2.40 17.59 21.14
N GLY A 241 -2.28 17.23 22.43
CA GLY A 241 -3.37 16.70 23.20
C GLY A 241 -4.53 17.70 23.20
N THR A 242 -5.64 17.32 22.62
CA THR A 242 -6.94 17.94 22.92
C THR A 242 -7.25 17.59 24.39
N ARG A 243 -6.74 18.40 25.31
CA ARG A 243 -7.33 18.48 26.65
C ARG A 243 -8.68 19.16 26.47
N GLY A 244 -9.75 18.37 26.47
CA GLY A 244 -11.06 18.89 26.83
C GLY A 244 -10.97 19.36 28.28
N ASP A 245 -11.15 20.65 28.46
CA ASP A 245 -11.25 21.30 29.76
C ASP A 245 -12.62 20.91 30.37
N PRO A 246 -12.67 20.31 31.56
CA PRO A 246 -13.92 20.18 32.26
C PRO A 246 -14.03 21.36 33.22
N ALA A 247 -14.74 22.40 32.86
CA ALA A 247 -15.05 23.44 33.83
C ALA A 247 -16.39 24.11 33.54
N ALA A 248 -17.19 24.06 34.63
CA ALA A 248 -18.30 24.88 35.07
C ALA A 248 -19.64 24.65 34.42
#